data_039cedee5da5e09b8876b5c4789829a3
#
_entry.id   039cedee5da5e09b8876b5c4789829a3
#
_cell.length_a   1.000
_cell.length_b   1.000
_cell.length_c   1.000
_cell.angle_alpha   90.00
_cell.angle_beta   90.00
_cell.angle_gamma   90.00
#
_symmetry.space_group_name_H-M   'P 1'
#
loop_
_entity.id
_entity.type
_entity.pdbx_description
1 polymer ?
#
loop_
_entity_poly.entity_id
_entity_poly.type
_entity_poly.pdbx_seq_one_letter_code
_entity_poly.pdbx_strand_id
1 'polypeptide(L)'
;MKYSTYNSIVKLTRQSSLLYNAVTDKFLVFKKELEPMLVGEADELAMSHPSFYKQLLDNGFLVEDREQEVKDTVEIGRKNCENESTYKLIINPTLNCNFRCWYCYEDHNAPTKMDAGTLEKIKRLVDNIAADSKIKHIDLSFFGGEPLLFYADTVRPIIDYVKSVCDSCNDELGFSVHFTSNGYLINDVVLAHLRSADASSVSFQITLDG
;
A
#
# COMPACT_ATOMS: atom_id res chain seq x y z
N MET A 1 -33.96 -0.24 0.08
CA MET A 1 -32.49 -0.17 -0.18
C MET A 1 -31.96 1.22 0.09
N LYS A 2 -30.75 1.35 0.60
CA LYS A 2 -30.08 2.64 0.93
C LYS A 2 -28.86 2.81 0.05
N TYR A 3 -28.46 4.06 -0.24
CA TYR A 3 -27.18 4.31 -0.89
C TYR A 3 -26.05 3.99 0.04
N SER A 4 -25.01 3.31 -0.48
CA SER A 4 -23.80 2.98 0.27
C SER A 4 -23.15 4.26 0.86
N THR A 5 -22.64 4.16 2.07
CA THR A 5 -21.89 5.23 2.74
C THR A 5 -20.59 5.56 2.02
N TYR A 6 -20.05 4.61 1.26
CA TYR A 6 -18.77 4.72 0.55
C TYR A 6 -18.91 5.21 -0.90
N ASN A 7 -20.09 5.68 -1.29
CA ASN A 7 -20.31 6.28 -2.59
C ASN A 7 -19.79 7.71 -2.66
N SER A 8 -19.12 8.03 -3.76
CA SER A 8 -18.65 9.38 -4.09
C SER A 8 -19.09 9.74 -5.50
N ILE A 9 -19.52 10.99 -5.70
CA ILE A 9 -19.95 11.51 -6.99
C ILE A 9 -18.98 12.59 -7.46
N VAL A 10 -18.50 12.45 -8.69
CA VAL A 10 -17.60 13.41 -9.34
C VAL A 10 -18.20 13.86 -10.68
N LYS A 11 -18.20 15.16 -10.94
CA LYS A 11 -18.64 15.73 -12.22
C LYS A 11 -17.59 15.43 -13.29
N LEU A 12 -17.97 14.71 -14.35
CA LEU A 12 -17.09 14.46 -15.50
C LEU A 12 -17.25 15.53 -16.57
N THR A 13 -18.51 15.84 -16.95
CA THR A 13 -18.84 16.83 -17.97
C THR A 13 -20.01 17.69 -17.52
N ARG A 14 -20.48 18.58 -18.41
CA ARG A 14 -21.72 19.34 -18.15
C ARG A 14 -22.97 18.45 -18.07
N GLN A 15 -22.93 17.25 -18.67
CA GLN A 15 -24.09 16.36 -18.83
C GLN A 15 -23.93 15.01 -18.14
N SER A 16 -22.73 14.67 -17.62
CA SER A 16 -22.44 13.36 -17.02
C SER A 16 -21.70 13.49 -15.71
N SER A 17 -21.99 12.57 -14.81
CA SER A 17 -21.31 12.39 -13.52
C SER A 17 -20.80 10.95 -13.39
N LEU A 18 -19.79 10.77 -12.57
CA LEU A 18 -19.21 9.50 -12.20
C LEU A 18 -19.61 9.18 -10.77
N LEU A 19 -20.17 8.01 -10.55
CA LEU A 19 -20.35 7.42 -9.23
C LEU A 19 -19.20 6.42 -8.99
N TYR A 20 -18.55 6.52 -7.87
CA TYR A 20 -17.50 5.61 -7.41
C TYR A 20 -17.86 5.06 -6.04
N ASN A 21 -17.66 3.77 -5.82
CA ASN A 21 -17.79 3.15 -4.51
C ASN A 21 -16.44 2.63 -4.04
N ALA A 22 -15.96 3.13 -2.89
CA ALA A 22 -14.64 2.83 -2.37
C ALA A 22 -14.50 1.40 -1.79
N VAL A 23 -15.60 0.72 -1.49
CA VAL A 23 -15.57 -0.67 -0.97
C VAL A 23 -15.54 -1.68 -2.09
N THR A 24 -16.38 -1.47 -3.12
CA THR A 24 -16.47 -2.40 -4.26
C THR A 24 -15.48 -2.09 -5.38
N ASP A 25 -14.80 -0.94 -5.32
CA ASP A 25 -13.91 -0.39 -6.36
C ASP A 25 -14.59 -0.33 -7.74
N LYS A 26 -15.88 0.03 -7.76
CA LYS A 26 -16.69 0.12 -8.97
C LYS A 26 -16.94 1.56 -9.36
N PHE A 27 -17.00 1.76 -10.69
CA PHE A 27 -17.31 3.04 -11.30
C PHE A 27 -18.56 2.92 -12.18
N LEU A 28 -19.41 3.93 -12.13
CA LEU A 28 -20.59 4.04 -12.97
C LEU A 28 -20.71 5.46 -13.51
N VAL A 29 -20.68 5.62 -14.84
CA VAL A 29 -20.94 6.90 -15.50
C VAL A 29 -22.45 7.00 -15.76
N PHE A 30 -23.05 8.10 -15.37
CA PHE A 30 -24.48 8.33 -15.49
C PHE A 30 -24.81 9.78 -15.87
N LYS A 31 -26.06 10.01 -16.33
CA LYS A 31 -26.53 11.35 -16.69
C LYS A 31 -26.66 12.21 -15.44
N LYS A 32 -26.15 13.45 -15.49
CA LYS A 32 -26.18 14.39 -14.37
C LYS A 32 -27.60 14.65 -13.84
N GLU A 33 -28.61 14.54 -14.67
CA GLU A 33 -30.03 14.70 -14.30
C GLU A 33 -30.50 13.72 -13.23
N LEU A 34 -29.81 12.56 -13.12
CA LEU A 34 -30.09 11.54 -12.12
C LEU A 34 -29.37 11.76 -10.78
N GLU A 35 -28.44 12.73 -10.71
CA GLU A 35 -27.65 13.01 -9.49
C GLU A 35 -28.54 13.36 -8.28
N PRO A 36 -29.61 14.20 -8.40
CA PRO A 36 -30.49 14.48 -7.28
C PRO A 36 -31.26 13.26 -6.75
N MET A 37 -31.43 12.23 -7.58
CA MET A 37 -32.10 10.98 -7.19
C MET A 37 -31.21 10.03 -6.38
N LEU A 38 -29.90 10.31 -6.32
CA LEU A 38 -28.95 9.54 -5.51
C LEU A 38 -28.90 10.01 -4.04
N VAL A 39 -29.82 10.87 -3.64
CA VAL A 39 -30.00 11.38 -2.28
C VAL A 39 -31.38 10.94 -1.80
N GLY A 40 -31.45 10.16 -0.72
CA GLY A 40 -32.71 9.72 -0.14
C GLY A 40 -32.94 8.21 -0.21
N GLU A 41 -34.20 7.78 -0.33
CA GLU A 41 -34.57 6.37 -0.42
C GLU A 41 -34.47 5.87 -1.88
N ALA A 42 -33.80 4.74 -2.06
CA ALA A 42 -33.56 4.18 -3.39
C ALA A 42 -34.83 3.58 -4.04
N ASP A 43 -35.91 3.43 -3.28
CA ASP A 43 -37.15 2.79 -3.75
C ASP A 43 -37.91 3.64 -4.79
N GLU A 44 -37.82 4.97 -4.68
CA GLU A 44 -38.37 5.87 -5.70
C GLU A 44 -37.63 5.74 -7.04
N LEU A 45 -36.33 5.51 -6.99
CA LEU A 45 -35.52 5.27 -8.18
C LEU A 45 -35.86 3.94 -8.85
N ALA A 46 -36.19 2.91 -8.07
CA ALA A 46 -36.61 1.62 -8.60
C ALA A 46 -37.86 1.71 -9.47
N MET A 47 -38.78 2.60 -9.11
CA MET A 47 -40.03 2.82 -9.87
C MET A 47 -39.83 3.72 -11.10
N SER A 48 -39.06 4.79 -10.94
CA SER A 48 -38.89 5.80 -12.01
C SER A 48 -37.80 5.41 -13.02
N HIS A 49 -36.73 4.74 -12.60
CA HIS A 49 -35.58 4.40 -13.43
C HIS A 49 -35.07 2.96 -13.14
N PRO A 50 -35.85 1.92 -13.42
CA PRO A 50 -35.55 0.53 -13.00
C PRO A 50 -34.23 -0.01 -13.56
N SER A 51 -33.85 0.37 -14.77
CA SER A 51 -32.58 -0.05 -15.36
C SER A 51 -31.37 0.56 -14.63
N PHE A 52 -31.47 1.82 -14.24
CA PHE A 52 -30.41 2.50 -13.48
C PHE A 52 -30.33 1.96 -12.04
N TYR A 53 -31.49 1.76 -11.40
CA TYR A 53 -31.56 1.11 -10.10
C TYR A 53 -30.87 -0.27 -10.09
N LYS A 54 -31.14 -1.09 -11.12
CA LYS A 54 -30.51 -2.39 -11.27
C LYS A 54 -28.98 -2.28 -11.39
N GLN A 55 -28.48 -1.33 -12.19
CA GLN A 55 -27.03 -1.09 -12.31
C GLN A 55 -26.40 -0.69 -10.96
N LEU A 56 -27.09 0.14 -10.18
CA LEU A 56 -26.61 0.52 -8.84
C LEU A 56 -26.56 -0.69 -7.91
N LEU A 57 -27.58 -1.54 -7.96
CA LEU A 57 -27.67 -2.75 -7.12
C LEU A 57 -26.58 -3.77 -7.50
N ASP A 58 -26.48 -4.10 -8.79
CA ASP A 58 -25.55 -5.11 -9.32
C ASP A 58 -24.07 -4.73 -9.08
N ASN A 59 -23.77 -3.44 -8.92
CA ASN A 59 -22.41 -2.96 -8.69
C ASN A 59 -22.14 -2.54 -7.24
N GLY A 60 -23.07 -2.80 -6.32
CA GLY A 60 -22.87 -2.54 -4.89
C GLY A 60 -22.92 -1.07 -4.48
N PHE A 61 -23.57 -0.21 -5.27
CA PHE A 61 -23.83 1.18 -4.88
C PHE A 61 -25.04 1.31 -3.95
N LEU A 62 -25.84 0.25 -3.80
CA LEU A 62 -26.96 0.15 -2.89
C LEU A 62 -26.72 -0.97 -1.89
N VAL A 63 -27.10 -0.72 -0.64
CA VAL A 63 -26.99 -1.65 0.49
C VAL A 63 -28.31 -1.75 1.23
N GLU A 64 -28.53 -2.83 1.95
CA GLU A 64 -29.70 -3.01 2.79
C GLU A 64 -29.59 -2.18 4.06
N ASP A 65 -28.43 -2.22 4.69
CA ASP A 65 -28.16 -1.51 5.94
C ASP A 65 -26.77 -0.88 5.93
N ARG A 66 -26.70 0.46 6.11
CA ARG A 66 -25.45 1.21 6.20
C ARG A 66 -24.62 0.90 7.44
N GLU A 67 -25.27 0.62 8.56
CA GLU A 67 -24.54 0.29 9.79
C GLU A 67 -23.86 -1.07 9.65
N GLN A 68 -24.54 -2.03 9.02
CA GLN A 68 -23.94 -3.33 8.74
C GLN A 68 -22.82 -3.21 7.70
N GLU A 69 -23.01 -2.40 6.65
CA GLU A 69 -21.95 -2.11 5.65
C GLU A 69 -20.68 -1.57 6.31
N VAL A 70 -20.79 -0.63 7.24
CA VAL A 70 -19.64 -0.08 7.97
C VAL A 70 -18.96 -1.16 8.82
N LYS A 71 -19.73 -1.98 9.55
CA LYS A 71 -19.19 -3.08 10.35
C LYS A 71 -18.44 -4.10 9.49
N ASP A 72 -19.03 -4.49 8.36
CA ASP A 72 -18.42 -5.45 7.43
C ASP A 72 -17.13 -4.89 6.81
N THR A 73 -17.12 -3.60 6.44
CA THR A 73 -15.94 -2.93 5.89
C THR A 73 -14.81 -2.84 6.91
N VAL A 74 -15.13 -2.49 8.16
CA VAL A 74 -14.16 -2.46 9.26
C VAL A 74 -13.59 -3.86 9.53
N GLU A 75 -14.43 -4.89 9.51
CA GLU A 75 -14.00 -6.27 9.72
C GLU A 75 -13.09 -6.77 8.56
N ILE A 76 -13.40 -6.42 7.31
CA ILE A 76 -12.52 -6.70 6.16
C ILE A 76 -11.17 -5.99 6.34
N GLY A 77 -11.19 -4.71 6.72
CA GLY A 77 -9.98 -3.94 7.00
C GLY A 77 -9.16 -4.56 8.12
N ARG A 78 -9.80 -4.98 9.21
CA ARG A 78 -9.16 -5.65 10.33
C ARG A 78 -8.50 -6.97 9.90
N LYS A 79 -9.21 -7.82 9.17
CA LYS A 79 -8.67 -9.09 8.65
C LYS A 79 -7.49 -8.88 7.71
N ASN A 80 -7.52 -7.85 6.88
CA ASN A 80 -6.41 -7.51 5.99
C ASN A 80 -5.18 -7.00 6.75
N CYS A 81 -5.39 -6.29 7.87
CA CYS A 81 -4.30 -5.82 8.75
C CYS A 81 -3.77 -6.92 9.66
N GLU A 82 -4.62 -7.88 10.04
CA GLU A 82 -4.29 -9.01 10.91
C GLU A 82 -3.79 -10.25 10.11
N ASN A 83 -3.13 -10.04 8.98
CA ASN A 83 -2.42 -11.15 8.33
C ASN A 83 -1.22 -11.52 9.21
N GLU A 84 -1.45 -12.39 10.16
CA GLU A 84 -0.47 -12.82 11.18
C GLU A 84 0.73 -13.55 10.56
N SER A 85 0.68 -13.92 9.27
CA SER A 85 1.75 -14.68 8.61
C SER A 85 2.81 -13.80 7.94
N THR A 86 2.56 -12.49 7.77
CA THR A 86 3.51 -11.56 7.15
C THR A 86 3.87 -10.43 8.09
N TYR A 87 5.15 -10.26 8.35
CA TYR A 87 5.67 -9.13 9.11
C TYR A 87 6.20 -8.05 8.17
N LYS A 88 5.57 -6.88 8.16
CA LYS A 88 6.03 -5.73 7.37
C LYS A 88 6.99 -4.87 8.20
N LEU A 89 8.23 -4.76 7.72
CA LEU A 89 9.28 -3.97 8.35
C LEU A 89 9.66 -2.79 7.45
N ILE A 90 9.24 -1.59 7.83
CA ILE A 90 9.56 -0.35 7.13
C ILE A 90 10.81 0.28 7.75
N ILE A 91 11.83 0.51 6.94
CA ILE A 91 13.14 0.98 7.38
C ILE A 91 13.49 2.27 6.63
N ASN A 92 13.83 3.31 7.38
CA ASN A 92 14.38 4.56 6.85
C ASN A 92 15.89 4.60 7.11
N PRO A 93 16.74 4.21 6.14
CA PRO A 93 18.20 4.19 6.31
C PRO A 93 18.78 5.59 6.54
N THR A 94 18.11 6.59 5.99
CA THR A 94 18.47 8.00 6.05
C THR A 94 17.28 8.89 5.74
N LEU A 95 17.27 10.11 6.28
CA LEU A 95 16.40 11.18 5.83
C LEU A 95 17.06 12.09 4.79
N ASN A 96 18.35 11.85 4.45
CA ASN A 96 19.02 12.56 3.37
C ASN A 96 18.55 12.09 2.01
N CYS A 97 18.52 13.02 1.06
CA CYS A 97 18.22 12.76 -0.33
C CYS A 97 19.23 13.49 -1.25
N ASN A 98 19.56 12.88 -2.38
CA ASN A 98 20.34 13.50 -3.45
C ASN A 98 19.50 14.47 -4.30
N PHE A 99 18.16 14.50 -4.11
CA PHE A 99 17.22 15.43 -4.74
C PHE A 99 16.71 16.47 -3.73
N ARG A 100 16.06 17.52 -4.25
CA ARG A 100 15.42 18.61 -3.50
C ARG A 100 14.08 18.93 -4.13
N CYS A 101 13.17 17.94 -4.11
CA CYS A 101 11.82 18.11 -4.68
C CYS A 101 11.05 19.16 -3.88
N TRP A 102 10.44 20.10 -4.56
CA TRP A 102 9.76 21.26 -3.95
C TRP A 102 8.54 20.86 -3.10
N TYR A 103 7.96 19.69 -3.35
CA TYR A 103 6.81 19.12 -2.64
C TYR A 103 7.22 18.10 -1.56
N CYS A 104 8.53 17.85 -1.37
CA CYS A 104 8.99 16.86 -0.41
C CYS A 104 8.64 17.30 1.02
N TYR A 105 8.03 16.40 1.78
CA TYR A 105 7.69 16.64 3.18
C TYR A 105 8.86 16.32 4.14
N GLU A 106 9.90 15.64 3.65
CA GLU A 106 11.09 15.32 4.44
C GLU A 106 11.97 16.54 4.64
N ASP A 107 12.46 16.73 5.86
CA ASP A 107 13.45 17.76 6.19
C ASP A 107 14.87 17.21 5.98
N HIS A 108 15.55 17.75 4.96
CA HIS A 108 16.90 17.34 4.59
C HIS A 108 18.00 18.23 5.20
N ASN A 109 17.69 19.01 6.25
CA ASN A 109 18.62 19.99 6.81
C ASN A 109 19.77 19.36 7.63
N ALA A 110 19.55 18.16 8.16
CA ALA A 110 20.58 17.45 8.93
C ALA A 110 21.01 16.18 8.18
N PRO A 111 22.34 15.96 8.01
CA PRO A 111 22.83 14.70 7.48
C PRO A 111 22.54 13.58 8.48
N THR A 112 21.65 12.69 8.07
CA THR A 112 21.29 11.51 8.87
C THR A 112 21.73 10.25 8.14
N LYS A 113 22.26 9.31 8.89
CA LYS A 113 22.56 7.96 8.43
C LYS A 113 22.31 7.03 9.60
N MET A 114 21.70 5.89 9.34
CA MET A 114 21.52 4.85 10.34
C MET A 114 22.90 4.42 10.90
N ASP A 115 23.03 4.41 12.21
CA ASP A 115 24.24 3.98 12.90
C ASP A 115 24.33 2.46 13.04
N ALA A 116 25.54 1.97 13.37
CA ALA A 116 25.77 0.54 13.55
C ALA A 116 24.95 -0.05 14.71
N GLY A 117 24.68 0.73 15.77
CA GLY A 117 23.87 0.28 16.90
C GLY A 117 22.42 0.04 16.50
N THR A 118 21.86 0.88 15.63
CA THR A 118 20.52 0.71 15.07
C THR A 118 20.47 -0.50 14.11
N LEU A 119 21.51 -0.69 13.29
CA LEU A 119 21.61 -1.87 12.42
C LEU A 119 21.58 -3.18 13.25
N GLU A 120 22.31 -3.24 14.35
CA GLU A 120 22.30 -4.42 15.24
C GLU A 120 20.95 -4.63 15.93
N LYS A 121 20.21 -3.56 16.24
CA LYS A 121 18.83 -3.68 16.75
C LYS A 121 17.88 -4.24 15.72
N ILE A 122 18.03 -3.84 14.46
CA ILE A 122 17.23 -4.39 13.33
C ILE A 122 17.50 -5.89 13.17
N LYS A 123 18.76 -6.31 13.21
CA LYS A 123 19.12 -7.73 13.15
C LYS A 123 18.46 -8.54 14.27
N ARG A 124 18.54 -8.07 15.53
CA ARG A 124 17.84 -8.73 16.65
C ARG A 124 16.32 -8.76 16.48
N LEU A 125 15.74 -7.71 15.89
CA LEU A 125 14.32 -7.71 15.58
C LEU A 125 13.98 -8.79 14.54
N VAL A 126 14.81 -8.94 13.51
CA VAL A 126 14.65 -10.00 12.49
C VAL A 126 14.75 -11.39 13.12
N ASP A 127 15.69 -11.61 14.05
CA ASP A 127 15.78 -12.88 14.80
C ASP A 127 14.52 -13.18 15.61
N ASN A 128 13.97 -12.16 16.28
CA ASN A 128 12.73 -12.32 17.04
C ASN A 128 11.51 -12.61 16.13
N ILE A 129 11.46 -11.98 14.96
CA ILE A 129 10.42 -12.23 13.95
C ILE A 129 10.51 -13.67 13.44
N ALA A 130 11.72 -14.12 13.11
CA ALA A 130 11.98 -15.48 12.62
C ALA A 130 11.69 -16.56 13.68
N ALA A 131 11.81 -16.23 14.96
CA ALA A 131 11.47 -17.15 16.06
C ALA A 131 9.95 -17.32 16.25
N ASP A 132 9.11 -16.44 15.70
CA ASP A 132 7.66 -16.59 15.77
C ASP A 132 7.18 -17.52 14.64
N SER A 133 6.76 -18.73 15.01
CA SER A 133 6.30 -19.75 14.07
C SER A 133 5.06 -19.33 13.24
N LYS A 134 4.35 -18.28 13.64
CA LYS A 134 3.22 -17.73 12.88
C LYS A 134 3.70 -16.95 11.65
N ILE A 135 4.87 -16.32 11.73
CA ILE A 135 5.41 -15.51 10.64
C ILE A 135 6.02 -16.44 9.59
N LYS A 136 5.56 -16.30 8.36
CA LYS A 136 6.03 -17.05 7.19
C LYS A 136 6.68 -16.16 6.13
N HIS A 137 6.54 -14.84 6.29
CA HIS A 137 7.09 -13.88 5.34
C HIS A 137 7.49 -12.57 6.01
N ILE A 138 8.66 -12.03 5.63
CA ILE A 138 9.13 -10.70 6.01
C ILE A 138 9.06 -9.78 4.79
N ASP A 139 8.23 -8.74 4.85
CA ASP A 139 8.15 -7.70 3.83
C ASP A 139 9.05 -6.52 4.23
N LEU A 140 10.25 -6.44 3.64
CA LEU A 140 11.19 -5.34 3.86
C LEU A 140 10.83 -4.17 2.96
N SER A 141 10.54 -3.02 3.53
CA SER A 141 10.27 -1.80 2.79
C SER A 141 11.27 -0.71 3.17
N PHE A 142 12.05 -0.23 2.19
CA PHE A 142 13.00 0.86 2.37
C PHE A 142 12.42 2.17 1.89
N PHE A 143 12.40 3.15 2.78
CA PHE A 143 11.81 4.47 2.58
C PHE A 143 12.74 5.56 3.16
N GLY A 144 12.27 6.81 3.28
CA GLY A 144 12.98 7.96 3.83
C GLY A 144 13.34 8.98 2.76
N GLY A 145 14.47 9.67 2.88
CA GLY A 145 14.91 10.61 1.84
C GLY A 145 15.22 9.89 0.54
N GLU A 146 16.42 9.29 0.43
CA GLU A 146 16.76 8.35 -0.63
C GLU A 146 17.45 7.13 -0.02
N PRO A 147 16.78 5.97 0.05
CA PRO A 147 17.32 4.80 0.73
C PRO A 147 18.60 4.24 0.09
N LEU A 148 18.79 4.46 -1.23
CA LEU A 148 19.97 3.97 -1.95
C LEU A 148 21.24 4.79 -1.71
N LEU A 149 21.17 5.96 -1.03
CA LEU A 149 22.35 6.76 -0.71
C LEU A 149 23.40 5.99 0.12
N PHE A 150 22.94 5.16 1.04
CA PHE A 150 23.78 4.35 1.93
C PHE A 150 23.53 2.86 1.69
N TYR A 151 23.32 2.48 0.43
CA TYR A 151 22.99 1.11 0.05
C TYR A 151 24.02 0.09 0.58
N ALA A 152 25.30 0.33 0.30
CA ALA A 152 26.37 -0.59 0.65
C ALA A 152 26.54 -0.77 2.18
N ASP A 153 26.36 0.34 2.93
CA ASP A 153 26.69 0.36 4.35
C ASP A 153 25.48 0.03 5.24
N THR A 154 24.26 0.17 4.74
CA THR A 154 23.06 0.06 5.55
C THR A 154 22.05 -0.92 4.95
N VAL A 155 21.59 -0.67 3.73
CA VAL A 155 20.52 -1.45 3.09
C VAL A 155 20.96 -2.87 2.78
N ARG A 156 22.11 -3.01 2.10
CA ARG A 156 22.68 -4.29 1.74
C ARG A 156 22.92 -5.20 2.95
N PRO A 157 23.58 -4.76 4.06
CA PRO A 157 23.75 -5.58 5.24
C PRO A 157 22.46 -6.08 5.88
N ILE A 158 21.37 -5.30 5.77
CA ILE A 158 20.05 -5.72 6.28
C ILE A 158 19.48 -6.83 5.40
N ILE A 159 19.50 -6.65 4.07
CA ILE A 159 19.02 -7.66 3.13
C ILE A 159 19.81 -8.96 3.25
N ASP A 160 21.15 -8.87 3.28
CA ASP A 160 22.04 -10.03 3.45
C ASP A 160 21.75 -10.78 4.75
N TYR A 161 21.47 -10.04 5.83
CA TYR A 161 21.13 -10.63 7.12
C TYR A 161 19.78 -11.35 7.08
N VAL A 162 18.73 -10.70 6.56
CA VAL A 162 17.41 -11.32 6.42
C VAL A 162 17.49 -12.57 5.56
N LYS A 163 18.22 -12.52 4.43
CA LYS A 163 18.47 -13.70 3.61
C LYS A 163 19.10 -14.82 4.42
N SER A 164 20.17 -14.54 5.17
CA SER A 164 20.86 -15.56 5.98
C SER A 164 19.95 -16.21 7.03
N VAL A 165 19.04 -15.43 7.62
CA VAL A 165 18.06 -15.93 8.58
C VAL A 165 17.01 -16.80 7.86
N CYS A 166 16.48 -16.36 6.73
CA CYS A 166 15.54 -17.15 5.93
C CYS A 166 16.16 -18.46 5.45
N ASP A 167 17.40 -18.44 4.94
CA ASP A 167 18.14 -19.64 4.51
C ASP A 167 18.30 -20.66 5.67
N SER A 168 18.41 -20.18 6.92
CA SER A 168 18.51 -21.03 8.10
C SER A 168 17.18 -21.65 8.56
N CYS A 169 16.05 -21.14 8.07
CA CYS A 169 14.70 -21.59 8.43
C CYS A 169 14.15 -22.71 7.53
N ASN A 170 14.99 -23.36 6.70
CA ASN A 170 14.60 -24.50 5.82
C ASN A 170 13.37 -24.21 4.95
N ASP A 171 13.34 -23.06 4.27
CA ASP A 171 12.27 -22.61 3.40
C ASP A 171 10.91 -22.33 4.09
N GLU A 172 10.87 -22.33 5.43
CA GLU A 172 9.64 -22.00 6.16
C GLU A 172 9.38 -20.48 6.26
N LEU A 173 10.41 -19.66 6.08
CA LEU A 173 10.36 -18.20 6.14
C LEU A 173 10.88 -17.60 4.83
N GLY A 174 10.03 -16.88 4.12
CA GLY A 174 10.40 -16.11 2.93
C GLY A 174 10.53 -14.62 3.21
N PHE A 175 11.06 -13.87 2.24
CA PHE A 175 11.05 -12.42 2.32
C PHE A 175 10.89 -11.75 0.95
N SER A 176 10.42 -10.51 0.96
CA SER A 176 10.34 -9.61 -0.18
C SER A 176 11.02 -8.28 0.14
N VAL A 177 11.42 -7.55 -0.91
CA VAL A 177 12.07 -6.25 -0.78
C VAL A 177 11.36 -5.20 -1.61
N HIS A 178 10.98 -4.10 -1.00
CA HIS A 178 10.37 -2.96 -1.65
C HIS A 178 11.19 -1.69 -1.41
N PHE A 179 11.33 -0.86 -2.45
CA PHE A 179 11.97 0.44 -2.38
C PHE A 179 11.01 1.54 -2.83
N THR A 180 10.88 2.59 -2.04
CA THR A 180 10.39 3.88 -2.53
C THR A 180 11.61 4.76 -2.76
N SER A 181 11.89 5.09 -4.01
CA SER A 181 13.16 5.72 -4.43
C SER A 181 12.92 6.72 -5.58
N ASN A 182 13.79 7.73 -5.72
CA ASN A 182 13.81 8.57 -6.89
C ASN A 182 14.46 7.88 -8.12
N GLY A 183 14.98 6.68 -7.97
CA GLY A 183 15.53 5.85 -9.03
C GLY A 183 16.93 6.23 -9.51
N TYR A 184 17.47 7.40 -9.16
CA TYR A 184 18.74 7.92 -9.70
C TYR A 184 19.96 7.06 -9.36
N LEU A 185 19.95 6.39 -8.21
CA LEU A 185 21.05 5.56 -7.71
C LEU A 185 20.91 4.08 -8.06
N ILE A 186 19.87 3.70 -8.80
CA ILE A 186 19.73 2.33 -9.30
C ILE A 186 20.82 2.09 -10.36
N ASN A 187 21.67 1.10 -10.13
CA ASN A 187 22.77 0.75 -11.02
C ASN A 187 22.99 -0.78 -11.03
N ASP A 188 23.89 -1.25 -11.90
CA ASP A 188 24.14 -2.68 -12.08
C ASP A 188 24.61 -3.38 -10.81
N VAL A 189 25.34 -2.69 -9.91
CA VAL A 189 25.81 -3.26 -8.64
C VAL A 189 24.64 -3.51 -7.70
N VAL A 190 23.72 -2.54 -7.56
CA VAL A 190 22.49 -2.68 -6.78
C VAL A 190 21.62 -3.80 -7.36
N LEU A 191 21.41 -3.80 -8.68
CA LEU A 191 20.56 -4.80 -9.34
C LEU A 191 21.16 -6.21 -9.26
N ALA A 192 22.47 -6.36 -9.43
CA ALA A 192 23.15 -7.65 -9.30
C ALA A 192 23.02 -8.22 -7.88
N HIS A 193 23.23 -7.36 -6.86
CA HIS A 193 23.04 -7.79 -5.46
C HIS A 193 21.59 -8.22 -5.19
N LEU A 194 20.60 -7.41 -5.58
CA LEU A 194 19.18 -7.74 -5.37
C LEU A 194 18.75 -9.03 -6.08
N ARG A 195 19.29 -9.31 -7.26
CA ARG A 195 19.06 -10.61 -7.94
C ARG A 195 19.66 -11.78 -7.16
N SER A 196 20.82 -11.58 -6.52
CA SER A 196 21.48 -12.62 -5.72
C SER A 196 20.88 -12.83 -4.33
N ALA A 197 20.05 -11.89 -3.88
CA ALA A 197 19.40 -11.97 -2.58
C ALA A 197 18.35 -13.08 -2.46
N ASP A 198 17.87 -13.59 -3.61
CA ASP A 198 16.88 -14.68 -3.68
C ASP A 198 15.56 -14.37 -2.92
N ALA A 199 15.21 -13.08 -2.88
CA ALA A 199 13.93 -12.64 -2.35
C ALA A 199 12.78 -13.10 -3.24
N SER A 200 11.64 -13.45 -2.67
CA SER A 200 10.43 -13.87 -3.42
C SER A 200 9.95 -12.81 -4.41
N SER A 201 10.17 -11.53 -4.10
CA SER A 201 9.98 -10.42 -5.02
C SER A 201 10.87 -9.23 -4.64
N VAL A 202 11.26 -8.46 -5.67
CA VAL A 202 11.91 -7.15 -5.50
C VAL A 202 11.13 -6.14 -6.32
N SER A 203 10.71 -5.05 -5.68
CA SER A 203 9.89 -4.02 -6.32
C SER A 203 10.39 -2.61 -6.01
N PHE A 204 10.17 -1.69 -6.95
CA PHE A 204 10.49 -0.28 -6.82
C PHE A 204 9.25 0.57 -7.11
N GLN A 205 8.95 1.48 -6.21
CA GLN A 205 8.05 2.58 -6.46
C GLN A 205 8.90 3.81 -6.78
N ILE A 206 8.82 4.29 -8.02
CA ILE A 206 9.62 5.42 -8.50
C ILE A 206 8.68 6.57 -8.83
N THR A 207 8.96 7.76 -8.27
CA THR A 207 8.24 8.99 -8.61
C THR A 207 8.76 9.52 -9.94
N LEU A 208 7.86 9.72 -10.90
CA LEU A 208 8.14 10.37 -12.18
C LEU A 208 7.47 11.74 -12.15
N ASP A 209 8.29 12.77 -12.05
CA ASP A 209 7.85 14.16 -12.11
C ASP A 209 7.93 14.64 -13.56
N GLY A 210 6.79 15.07 -14.11
CA GLY A 210 6.67 15.59 -15.46
C GLY A 210 6.96 17.09 -15.56
#